data_371b638cd04b80d57ddfdab10ca4127f
#
_entry.id   371b638cd04b80d57ddfdab10ca4127f
#
_cell.length_a   1.000
_cell.length_b   1.000
_cell.length_c   1.000
_cell.angle_alpha   90.00
_cell.angle_beta   90.00
_cell.angle_gamma   90.00
#
_symmetry.space_group_name_H-M   'P 1'
#
loop_
_entity.id
_entity.type
_entity.pdbx_description
1 polymer ?
#
loop_
_entity_poly.entity_id
_entity_poly.type
_entity_poly.pdbx_seq_one_letter_code
_entity_poly.pdbx_strand_id
1 'polypeptide(L)'
;NFIQNKEDYTFELYDIDPKCEKAIKRDTLENPPCYDNKFVLTNPPYLARNKNKSKELYDKYNCNDLYKCFITNLIDSNCIGGIIIVPLNFICSIRKADIELRRAFLEKFTLNTINIFEEQVFDDTSYAVCSIHFVKNTTGADIASKIKTHIYPSNKVIDISLKLENNYTIGGEIYNLPVSCEYKVERATKSTKNKENITNILLKCIDDSLDSQLGFKMVSDEERYIDNTENLSARSYATLVITPNISIEQQTLLVKKANAFITEQRTKYNSLFLTNYRESNTIARKRISFELAFMICNHILGLN
;
A
#
# COMPACT_ATOMS: atom_id res chain seq x y z
N ASN A 1 26.79 2.99 -6.00
CA ASN A 1 27.68 2.23 -5.12
C ASN A 1 27.42 2.61 -3.66
N PHE A 2 26.66 1.77 -2.95
CA PHE A 2 26.39 1.96 -1.51
C PHE A 2 27.62 1.75 -0.64
N ILE A 3 28.64 1.05 -1.13
CA ILE A 3 29.87 0.74 -0.40
C ILE A 3 31.02 1.36 -1.17
N GLN A 4 31.52 2.49 -0.68
CA GLN A 4 32.62 3.21 -1.33
C GLN A 4 33.98 2.51 -1.13
N ASN A 5 34.20 1.84 0.02
CA ASN A 5 35.45 1.15 0.35
C ASN A 5 35.14 -0.32 0.70
N LYS A 6 35.05 -1.18 -0.32
CA LYS A 6 34.74 -2.61 -0.13
C LYS A 6 35.77 -3.36 0.70
N GLU A 7 36.99 -2.87 0.76
CA GLU A 7 38.12 -3.48 1.50
C GLU A 7 37.96 -3.38 3.02
N ASP A 8 37.11 -2.44 3.49
CA ASP A 8 36.86 -2.22 4.92
C ASP A 8 35.77 -3.12 5.49
N TYR A 9 35.12 -3.97 4.66
CA TYR A 9 33.98 -4.78 5.07
C TYR A 9 34.16 -6.26 4.75
N THR A 10 33.76 -7.11 5.68
CA THR A 10 33.64 -8.54 5.47
C THR A 10 32.21 -8.87 5.02
N PHE A 11 32.06 -9.58 3.90
CA PHE A 11 30.78 -9.99 3.35
C PHE A 11 30.53 -11.48 3.56
N GLU A 12 29.34 -11.80 4.04
CA GLU A 12 28.80 -13.15 4.04
C GLU A 12 27.65 -13.19 3.02
N LEU A 13 27.76 -13.99 1.99
CA LEU A 13 26.79 -14.08 0.91
C LEU A 13 26.06 -15.42 0.98
N TYR A 14 24.74 -15.38 0.98
CA TYR A 14 23.88 -16.56 1.06
C TYR A 14 22.85 -16.53 -0.05
N ASP A 15 22.61 -17.66 -0.71
CA ASP A 15 21.57 -17.86 -1.69
C ASP A 15 21.11 -19.32 -1.66
N ILE A 16 19.83 -19.57 -1.97
CA ILE A 16 19.30 -20.94 -2.07
C ILE A 16 19.82 -21.66 -3.32
N ASP A 17 20.10 -20.91 -4.39
CA ASP A 17 20.65 -21.39 -5.65
C ASP A 17 21.76 -20.43 -6.16
N PRO A 18 22.94 -20.45 -5.51
CA PRO A 18 23.97 -19.45 -5.75
C PRO A 18 24.53 -19.53 -7.18
N LYS A 19 24.59 -18.37 -7.84
CA LYS A 19 25.22 -18.19 -9.17
C LYS A 19 26.65 -17.62 -9.06
N CYS A 20 27.11 -17.35 -7.86
CA CYS A 20 28.43 -16.82 -7.57
C CYS A 20 29.18 -17.78 -6.64
N GLU A 21 30.44 -18.12 -6.98
CA GLU A 21 31.27 -19.04 -6.18
C GLU A 21 31.52 -18.57 -4.73
N LYS A 22 31.42 -17.26 -4.48
CA LYS A 22 31.58 -16.70 -3.14
C LYS A 22 30.33 -16.83 -2.26
N ALA A 23 29.17 -17.17 -2.86
CA ALA A 23 27.94 -17.30 -2.12
C ALA A 23 27.75 -18.74 -1.60
N ILE A 24 27.43 -18.85 -0.33
CA ILE A 24 27.17 -20.11 0.35
C ILE A 24 25.71 -20.53 0.04
N LYS A 25 25.54 -21.76 -0.44
CA LYS A 25 24.21 -22.35 -0.63
C LYS A 25 23.50 -22.52 0.70
N ARG A 26 22.43 -21.74 0.93
CA ARG A 26 21.68 -21.75 2.20
C ARG A 26 20.27 -21.19 2.01
N ASP A 27 19.25 -21.90 2.47
CA ASP A 27 17.95 -21.32 2.74
C ASP A 27 18.00 -20.53 4.05
N THR A 28 17.99 -19.22 3.95
CA THR A 28 18.12 -18.31 5.10
C THR A 28 16.83 -18.15 5.90
N LEU A 29 15.69 -18.71 5.45
CA LEU A 29 14.47 -18.81 6.25
C LEU A 29 14.41 -20.14 7.03
N GLU A 30 14.85 -21.23 6.43
CA GLU A 30 14.96 -22.50 7.16
C GLU A 30 16.06 -22.45 8.23
N ASN A 31 17.24 -21.95 7.80
CA ASN A 31 18.45 -21.87 8.62
C ASN A 31 18.98 -20.43 8.61
N PRO A 32 18.42 -19.51 9.41
CA PRO A 32 18.87 -18.12 9.46
C PRO A 32 20.35 -18.02 9.81
N PRO A 33 21.13 -17.17 9.14
CA PRO A 33 22.49 -16.88 9.57
C PRO A 33 22.48 -16.05 10.87
N CYS A 34 23.61 -15.95 11.54
CA CYS A 34 23.76 -15.02 12.65
C CYS A 34 23.78 -13.59 12.10
N TYR A 35 22.79 -12.77 12.46
CA TYR A 35 22.68 -11.36 12.06
C TYR A 35 23.27 -10.41 13.11
N ASP A 36 23.77 -10.90 14.24
CA ASP A 36 24.22 -10.08 15.35
C ASP A 36 25.33 -9.11 14.90
N ASN A 37 25.11 -7.84 15.17
CA ASN A 37 25.99 -6.73 14.78
C ASN A 37 26.30 -6.63 13.27
N LYS A 38 25.44 -7.20 12.42
CA LYS A 38 25.59 -7.15 10.97
C LYS A 38 24.61 -6.17 10.34
N PHE A 39 25.06 -5.56 9.24
CA PHE A 39 24.21 -4.80 8.33
C PHE A 39 23.71 -5.73 7.22
N VAL A 40 22.39 -5.81 7.01
CA VAL A 40 21.77 -6.79 6.13
C VAL A 40 21.36 -6.17 4.81
N LEU A 41 21.77 -6.77 3.69
CA LEU A 41 21.32 -6.41 2.35
C LEU A 41 20.50 -7.58 1.81
N THR A 42 19.21 -7.38 1.53
CA THR A 42 18.36 -8.47 1.05
C THR A 42 17.27 -8.02 0.08
N ASN A 43 17.04 -8.85 -0.93
CA ASN A 43 15.91 -8.78 -1.84
C ASN A 43 15.15 -10.12 -1.73
N PRO A 44 14.21 -10.25 -0.77
CA PRO A 44 13.51 -11.49 -0.55
C PRO A 44 12.55 -11.83 -1.71
N PRO A 45 12.26 -13.11 -1.96
CA PRO A 45 11.30 -13.51 -2.96
C PRO A 45 9.87 -13.09 -2.58
N TYR A 46 9.06 -12.71 -3.60
CA TYR A 46 7.66 -12.29 -3.44
C TYR A 46 6.74 -13.44 -3.89
N LEU A 47 6.40 -14.32 -2.96
CA LEU A 47 5.54 -15.46 -3.24
C LEU A 47 4.48 -15.59 -2.16
N ALA A 48 3.22 -15.35 -2.55
CA ALA A 48 2.09 -15.47 -1.65
C ALA A 48 1.84 -16.95 -1.27
N ARG A 49 1.48 -17.18 0.00
CA ARG A 49 1.22 -18.50 0.59
C ARG A 49 0.29 -19.38 -0.26
N ASN A 50 -0.78 -18.80 -0.83
CA ASN A 50 -1.74 -19.54 -1.63
C ASN A 50 -1.17 -20.02 -2.98
N LYS A 51 -0.08 -19.44 -3.45
CA LYS A 51 0.61 -19.81 -4.70
C LYS A 51 1.76 -20.82 -4.48
N ASN A 52 2.24 -20.98 -3.26
CA ASN A 52 3.31 -21.94 -2.96
C ASN A 52 2.72 -23.31 -2.62
N LYS A 53 3.40 -24.39 -3.03
CA LYS A 53 3.02 -25.78 -2.69
C LYS A 53 3.29 -26.09 -1.22
N SER A 54 4.49 -25.80 -0.71
CA SER A 54 4.82 -25.93 0.71
C SER A 54 4.30 -24.72 1.50
N LYS A 55 3.80 -24.98 2.72
CA LYS A 55 3.31 -23.95 3.64
C LYS A 55 4.19 -23.80 4.89
N GLU A 56 5.16 -24.66 5.08
CA GLU A 56 5.98 -24.80 6.29
C GLU A 56 6.65 -23.49 6.73
N LEU A 57 7.31 -22.78 5.80
CA LEU A 57 7.92 -21.48 6.11
C LEU A 57 6.89 -20.44 6.52
N TYR A 58 5.75 -20.41 5.84
CA TYR A 58 4.68 -19.46 6.17
C TYR A 58 4.09 -19.74 7.56
N ASP A 59 3.96 -21.02 7.93
CA ASP A 59 3.47 -21.43 9.24
C ASP A 59 4.51 -21.16 10.33
N LYS A 60 5.80 -21.42 10.07
CA LYS A 60 6.92 -21.10 10.96
C LYS A 60 6.94 -19.61 11.34
N TYR A 61 6.75 -18.73 10.39
CA TYR A 61 6.79 -17.27 10.60
C TYR A 61 5.42 -16.62 10.76
N ASN A 62 4.32 -17.40 10.73
CA ASN A 62 2.95 -16.91 10.75
C ASN A 62 2.67 -15.82 9.71
N CYS A 63 3.14 -16.01 8.48
CA CYS A 63 3.07 -15.04 7.39
C CYS A 63 2.28 -15.57 6.19
N ASN A 64 1.83 -14.66 5.32
CA ASN A 64 1.09 -14.99 4.12
C ASN A 64 1.85 -14.67 2.81
N ASP A 65 3.10 -14.25 2.92
CA ASP A 65 4.01 -14.01 1.79
C ASP A 65 5.47 -14.22 2.24
N LEU A 66 6.35 -14.69 1.36
CA LEU A 66 7.75 -15.01 1.72
C LEU A 66 8.53 -13.77 2.14
N TYR A 67 8.38 -12.61 1.48
CA TYR A 67 9.08 -11.40 1.91
C TYR A 67 8.75 -11.01 3.36
N LYS A 68 7.55 -11.33 3.82
CA LYS A 68 7.14 -11.08 5.21
C LYS A 68 7.84 -12.01 6.18
N CYS A 69 8.09 -13.26 5.77
CA CYS A 69 8.90 -14.19 6.57
C CYS A 69 10.32 -13.64 6.78
N PHE A 70 10.91 -13.05 5.73
CA PHE A 70 12.21 -12.36 5.86
C PHE A 70 12.16 -11.17 6.80
N ILE A 71 11.11 -10.33 6.71
CA ILE A 71 10.94 -9.20 7.64
C ILE A 71 10.80 -9.70 9.08
N THR A 72 10.00 -10.74 9.34
CA THR A 72 9.83 -11.33 10.67
C THR A 72 11.17 -11.85 11.19
N ASN A 73 11.94 -12.54 10.36
CA ASN A 73 13.28 -13.03 10.73
C ASN A 73 14.23 -11.87 11.10
N LEU A 74 14.17 -10.72 10.41
CA LEU A 74 14.94 -9.53 10.79
C LEU A 74 14.46 -8.93 12.12
N ILE A 75 13.14 -8.91 12.36
CA ILE A 75 12.56 -8.46 13.63
C ILE A 75 13.08 -9.32 14.78
N ASP A 76 13.18 -10.63 14.61
CA ASP A 76 13.64 -11.56 15.64
C ASP A 76 15.17 -11.54 15.83
N SER A 77 15.92 -10.96 14.88
CA SER A 77 17.39 -10.91 14.89
C SER A 77 17.95 -9.70 15.66
N ASN A 78 19.27 -9.66 15.88
CA ASN A 78 19.99 -8.53 16.45
C ASN A 78 20.83 -7.77 15.41
N CYS A 79 20.37 -7.69 14.15
CA CYS A 79 21.04 -6.88 13.15
C CYS A 79 21.07 -5.39 13.55
N ILE A 80 22.11 -4.68 13.12
CA ILE A 80 22.23 -3.24 13.41
C ILE A 80 21.45 -2.36 12.43
N GLY A 81 20.99 -2.93 11.33
CA GLY A 81 20.25 -2.25 10.28
C GLY A 81 20.41 -2.96 8.95
N GLY A 82 19.93 -2.34 7.88
CA GLY A 82 20.03 -2.95 6.57
C GLY A 82 19.38 -2.14 5.45
N ILE A 83 19.39 -2.74 4.27
CA ILE A 83 18.59 -2.33 3.13
C ILE A 83 17.79 -3.56 2.67
N ILE A 84 16.48 -3.39 2.60
CA ILE A 84 15.58 -4.42 2.11
C ILE A 84 14.79 -3.90 0.92
N ILE A 85 14.64 -4.74 -0.14
CA ILE A 85 13.77 -4.45 -1.27
C ILE A 85 12.49 -5.27 -1.09
N VAL A 86 11.35 -4.60 -1.00
CA VAL A 86 10.06 -5.22 -0.69
C VAL A 86 8.95 -4.64 -1.55
N PRO A 87 7.81 -5.35 -1.71
CA PRO A 87 6.62 -4.77 -2.31
C PRO A 87 6.19 -3.50 -1.57
N LEU A 88 5.82 -2.48 -2.33
CA LEU A 88 5.38 -1.18 -1.81
C LEU A 88 4.21 -1.31 -0.81
N ASN A 89 3.44 -2.38 -0.92
CA ASN A 89 2.37 -2.70 0.04
C ASN A 89 2.85 -2.85 1.49
N PHE A 90 4.13 -3.13 1.73
CA PHE A 90 4.67 -3.16 3.09
C PHE A 90 4.46 -1.84 3.84
N ILE A 91 4.59 -0.71 3.15
CA ILE A 91 4.44 0.63 3.75
C ILE A 91 3.08 1.30 3.47
N CYS A 92 2.30 0.81 2.50
CA CYS A 92 1.05 1.44 2.05
C CYS A 92 -0.21 0.64 2.41
N SER A 93 -0.12 -0.67 2.67
CA SER A 93 -1.29 -1.52 2.85
C SER A 93 -1.98 -1.27 4.20
N ILE A 94 -3.33 -1.24 4.16
CA ILE A 94 -4.19 -1.13 5.34
C ILE A 94 -4.70 -2.48 5.85
N ARG A 95 -4.22 -3.59 5.29
CA ARG A 95 -4.61 -4.93 5.75
C ARG A 95 -4.02 -5.18 7.14
N LYS A 96 -4.82 -5.75 8.04
CA LYS A 96 -4.45 -6.01 9.43
C LYS A 96 -3.06 -6.66 9.56
N ALA A 97 -2.80 -7.75 8.84
CA ALA A 97 -1.51 -8.45 8.90
C ALA A 97 -0.32 -7.61 8.39
N ASP A 98 -0.55 -6.68 7.44
CA ASP A 98 0.49 -5.78 6.96
C ASP A 98 0.76 -4.66 7.98
N ILE A 99 -0.28 -4.16 8.64
CA ILE A 99 -0.17 -3.17 9.73
C ILE A 99 0.58 -3.76 10.92
N GLU A 100 0.22 -4.96 11.35
CA GLU A 100 0.86 -5.66 12.49
C GLU A 100 2.35 -5.88 12.23
N LEU A 101 2.70 -6.40 11.05
CA LEU A 101 4.10 -6.61 10.67
C LEU A 101 4.89 -5.29 10.61
N ARG A 102 4.31 -4.26 10.00
CA ARG A 102 4.94 -2.92 9.90
C ARG A 102 5.14 -2.31 11.27
N ARG A 103 4.15 -2.43 12.18
CA ARG A 103 4.26 -1.97 13.57
C ARG A 103 5.42 -2.67 14.27
N ALA A 104 5.48 -4.00 14.25
CA ALA A 104 6.57 -4.77 14.86
C ALA A 104 7.95 -4.39 14.29
N PHE A 105 8.03 -4.15 12.98
CA PHE A 105 9.26 -3.70 12.34
C PHE A 105 9.70 -2.32 12.83
N LEU A 106 8.78 -1.35 12.91
CA LEU A 106 9.07 0.02 13.33
C LEU A 106 9.29 0.18 14.82
N GLU A 107 8.80 -0.73 15.65
CA GLU A 107 9.15 -0.80 17.07
C GLU A 107 10.64 -1.13 17.26
N LYS A 108 11.23 -1.89 16.34
CA LYS A 108 12.63 -2.30 16.41
C LYS A 108 13.58 -1.44 15.58
N PHE A 109 13.10 -0.90 14.47
CA PHE A 109 13.92 -0.19 13.50
C PHE A 109 13.36 1.17 13.14
N THR A 110 14.25 2.13 12.88
CA THR A 110 13.91 3.43 12.29
C THR A 110 14.21 3.40 10.79
N LEU A 111 13.34 3.99 9.99
CA LEU A 111 13.55 4.13 8.54
C LEU A 111 14.29 5.43 8.25
N ASN A 112 15.43 5.33 7.59
CA ASN A 112 16.25 6.49 7.21
C ASN A 112 15.85 7.04 5.85
N THR A 113 15.66 6.16 4.86
CA THR A 113 15.37 6.53 3.48
C THR A 113 14.52 5.45 2.83
N ILE A 114 13.59 5.88 1.99
CA ILE A 114 12.80 4.99 1.14
C ILE A 114 13.03 5.40 -0.32
N ASN A 115 13.31 4.44 -1.19
CA ASN A 115 13.31 4.64 -2.63
C ASN A 115 12.16 3.84 -3.22
N ILE A 116 11.25 4.50 -3.93
CA ILE A 116 10.06 3.90 -4.55
C ILE A 116 10.29 3.83 -6.05
N PHE A 117 9.99 2.68 -6.65
CA PHE A 117 10.10 2.44 -8.08
C PHE A 117 8.68 2.29 -8.65
N GLU A 118 8.25 3.28 -9.44
CA GLU A 118 6.94 3.27 -10.10
C GLU A 118 6.98 2.57 -11.47
N GLU A 119 8.16 2.24 -11.94
CA GLU A 119 8.39 1.40 -13.12
C GLU A 119 8.61 -0.07 -12.72
N GLN A 120 8.50 -0.97 -13.69
CA GLN A 120 8.79 -2.38 -13.47
C GLN A 120 10.30 -2.57 -13.28
N VAL A 121 10.69 -3.09 -12.12
CA VAL A 121 12.10 -3.33 -11.74
C VAL A 121 12.53 -4.76 -12.04
N PHE A 122 11.61 -5.72 -11.93
CA PHE A 122 11.88 -7.14 -12.09
C PHE A 122 10.96 -7.74 -13.15
N ASP A 123 11.51 -8.57 -14.04
CA ASP A 123 10.78 -9.18 -15.17
C ASP A 123 9.74 -10.21 -14.72
N ASP A 124 9.96 -10.84 -13.56
CA ASP A 124 9.15 -11.94 -13.04
C ASP A 124 8.03 -11.50 -12.07
N THR A 125 7.93 -10.19 -11.77
CA THR A 125 6.89 -9.67 -10.90
C THR A 125 6.28 -8.38 -11.43
N SER A 126 4.98 -8.22 -11.20
CA SER A 126 4.23 -6.98 -11.46
C SER A 126 4.00 -6.13 -10.22
N TYR A 127 4.74 -6.37 -9.13
CA TYR A 127 4.64 -5.55 -7.93
C TYR A 127 5.46 -4.27 -8.07
N ALA A 128 4.85 -3.13 -7.73
CA ALA A 128 5.61 -1.94 -7.39
C ALA A 128 6.45 -2.24 -6.13
N VAL A 129 7.72 -1.91 -6.18
CA VAL A 129 8.67 -2.21 -5.10
C VAL A 129 9.29 -0.93 -4.53
N CYS A 130 9.80 -1.04 -3.32
CA CYS A 130 10.61 -0.01 -2.70
C CYS A 130 11.84 -0.61 -2.05
N SER A 131 12.95 0.13 -2.03
CA SER A 131 14.07 -0.17 -1.16
C SER A 131 13.98 0.68 0.09
N ILE A 132 14.22 0.07 1.24
CA ILE A 132 14.12 0.70 2.55
C ILE A 132 15.46 0.56 3.26
N HIS A 133 16.08 1.70 3.58
CA HIS A 133 17.22 1.76 4.49
C HIS A 133 16.70 1.92 5.92
N PHE A 134 17.04 0.97 6.79
CA PHE A 134 16.61 0.95 8.17
C PHE A 134 17.81 0.76 9.11
N VAL A 135 17.69 1.24 10.34
CA VAL A 135 18.68 1.07 11.41
C VAL A 135 17.99 0.65 12.69
N LYS A 136 18.68 -0.11 13.54
CA LYS A 136 18.17 -0.52 14.84
C LYS A 136 17.91 0.70 15.74
N ASN A 137 16.74 0.74 16.37
CA ASN A 137 16.43 1.75 17.37
C ASN A 137 17.31 1.56 18.61
N THR A 138 18.12 2.58 18.94
CA THR A 138 19.00 2.55 20.12
C THR A 138 18.52 3.52 21.22
N THR A 139 17.66 4.48 20.90
CA THR A 139 17.38 5.62 21.78
C THR A 139 15.91 5.80 22.11
N GLY A 140 14.99 4.89 21.69
CA GLY A 140 13.55 5.14 21.80
C GLY A 140 13.09 6.40 21.03
N ALA A 141 13.89 6.83 20.04
CA ALA A 141 13.62 8.01 19.25
C ALA A 141 12.26 7.92 18.57
N ASP A 142 11.59 9.05 18.46
CA ASP A 142 10.28 9.20 17.86
C ASP A 142 10.27 8.58 16.44
N ILE A 143 9.53 7.48 16.29
CA ILE A 143 9.33 6.76 15.01
C ILE A 143 8.70 7.69 13.96
N ALA A 144 8.11 8.79 14.40
CA ALA A 144 7.43 9.80 13.57
C ALA A 144 8.37 10.74 12.78
N SER A 145 9.66 10.44 12.69
CA SER A 145 10.61 11.27 11.92
C SER A 145 10.20 11.35 10.45
N LYS A 146 10.48 12.51 9.85
CA LYS A 146 10.32 12.71 8.41
C LYS A 146 11.28 11.80 7.66
N ILE A 147 10.74 10.84 6.92
CA ILE A 147 11.50 9.89 6.13
C ILE A 147 11.64 10.45 4.72
N LYS A 148 12.86 10.73 4.30
CA LYS A 148 13.15 11.18 2.95
C LYS A 148 12.86 10.07 1.96
N THR A 149 11.91 10.32 1.05
CA THR A 149 11.45 9.32 0.09
C THR A 149 11.68 9.80 -1.33
N HIS A 150 12.48 9.04 -2.07
CA HIS A 150 12.77 9.28 -3.48
C HIS A 150 11.86 8.40 -4.35
N ILE A 151 11.33 8.96 -5.42
CA ILE A 151 10.40 8.29 -6.33
C ILE A 151 11.01 8.27 -7.74
N TYR A 152 11.18 7.08 -8.28
CA TYR A 152 11.76 6.85 -9.60
C TYR A 152 10.69 6.33 -10.56
N PRO A 153 10.77 6.68 -11.86
CA PRO A 153 11.81 7.43 -12.55
C PRO A 153 11.67 8.96 -12.47
N SER A 154 10.60 9.48 -11.83
CA SER A 154 10.29 10.92 -11.82
C SER A 154 11.31 11.80 -11.08
N ASN A 155 12.22 11.19 -10.31
CA ASN A 155 13.18 11.86 -9.42
C ASN A 155 12.52 12.81 -8.39
N LYS A 156 11.23 12.61 -8.10
CA LYS A 156 10.51 13.38 -7.11
C LYS A 156 10.99 12.99 -5.71
N VAL A 157 11.12 13.96 -4.83
CA VAL A 157 11.44 13.75 -3.41
C VAL A 157 10.29 14.26 -2.56
N ILE A 158 9.82 13.43 -1.64
CA ILE A 158 8.79 13.79 -0.65
C ILE A 158 9.25 13.38 0.75
N ASP A 159 8.76 14.08 1.75
CA ASP A 159 8.92 13.71 3.15
C ASP A 159 7.69 12.93 3.61
N ILE A 160 7.89 11.70 4.09
CA ILE A 160 6.83 10.86 4.64
C ILE A 160 6.97 10.81 6.16
N SER A 161 5.85 10.94 6.85
CA SER A 161 5.77 10.70 8.29
C SER A 161 4.89 9.48 8.55
N LEU A 162 5.42 8.50 9.27
CA LEU A 162 4.69 7.31 9.70
C LEU A 162 4.33 7.48 11.17
N LYS A 163 3.04 7.58 11.47
CA LYS A 163 2.54 7.82 12.83
C LYS A 163 1.76 6.61 13.36
N LEU A 164 1.91 6.33 14.64
CA LEU A 164 1.18 5.24 15.31
C LEU A 164 -0.34 5.39 15.19
N GLU A 165 -0.86 6.61 15.36
CA GLU A 165 -2.28 6.95 15.25
C GLU A 165 -2.88 6.59 13.88
N ASN A 166 -2.04 6.53 12.83
CA ASN A 166 -2.40 6.17 11.47
C ASN A 166 -1.89 4.78 11.08
N ASN A 167 -1.61 3.92 12.07
CA ASN A 167 -1.09 2.56 11.87
C ASN A 167 0.21 2.53 11.04
N TYR A 168 1.03 3.59 11.15
CA TYR A 168 2.24 3.77 10.36
C TYR A 168 2.00 3.62 8.84
N THR A 169 0.81 3.98 8.37
CA THR A 169 0.43 3.91 6.95
C THR A 169 0.64 5.27 6.30
N ILE A 170 1.19 5.30 5.11
CA ILE A 170 1.34 6.55 4.34
C ILE A 170 -0.04 7.10 4.00
N GLY A 171 -0.30 8.36 4.38
CA GLY A 171 -1.62 8.97 4.21
C GLY A 171 -2.72 8.30 5.04
N GLY A 172 -2.35 7.62 6.13
CA GLY A 172 -3.27 6.86 6.97
C GLY A 172 -4.36 7.72 7.62
N GLU A 173 -4.16 9.03 7.77
CA GLU A 173 -5.19 9.97 8.23
C GLU A 173 -6.41 10.00 7.32
N ILE A 174 -6.29 9.68 6.05
CA ILE A 174 -7.39 9.61 5.09
C ILE A 174 -8.38 8.49 5.47
N TYR A 175 -7.89 7.45 6.15
CA TYR A 175 -8.71 6.36 6.63
C TYR A 175 -9.39 6.65 7.99
N ASN A 176 -9.10 7.81 8.59
CA ASN A 176 -9.65 8.27 9.87
C ASN A 176 -10.47 9.56 9.70
N LEU A 177 -10.98 9.85 8.51
CA LEU A 177 -11.82 11.01 8.27
C LEU A 177 -13.07 10.97 9.14
N PRO A 178 -13.47 12.10 9.77
CA PRO A 178 -14.76 12.20 10.45
C PRO A 178 -15.89 11.93 9.46
N VAL A 179 -16.80 11.02 9.81
CA VAL A 179 -17.97 10.70 9.00
C VAL A 179 -19.23 11.27 9.65
N SER A 180 -20.15 11.78 8.82
CA SER A 180 -21.45 12.25 9.28
C SER A 180 -22.36 11.08 9.62
N CYS A 181 -23.08 11.19 10.73
CA CYS A 181 -24.16 10.26 11.07
C CYS A 181 -25.45 10.50 10.27
N GLU A 182 -25.56 11.65 9.60
CA GLU A 182 -26.76 12.02 8.84
C GLU A 182 -26.85 11.30 7.49
N TYR A 183 -25.69 10.97 6.92
CA TYR A 183 -25.63 10.36 5.58
C TYR A 183 -25.10 8.94 5.65
N LYS A 184 -25.71 8.06 4.83
CA LYS A 184 -25.17 6.74 4.52
C LYS A 184 -24.85 6.65 3.05
N VAL A 185 -23.63 6.25 2.69
CA VAL A 185 -23.18 6.11 1.30
C VAL A 185 -22.87 4.65 1.03
N GLU A 186 -23.51 4.09 0.02
CA GLU A 186 -23.39 2.67 -0.37
C GLU A 186 -23.33 2.55 -1.90
N ARG A 187 -23.09 1.37 -2.42
CA ARG A 187 -23.20 1.08 -3.86
C ARG A 187 -24.60 0.62 -4.24
N ALA A 188 -25.04 0.97 -5.43
CA ALA A 188 -26.26 0.45 -6.01
C ALA A 188 -26.10 -1.02 -6.45
N THR A 189 -27.05 -1.85 -6.07
CA THR A 189 -27.17 -3.25 -6.48
C THR A 189 -28.62 -3.53 -6.89
N LYS A 190 -28.88 -4.66 -7.53
CA LYS A 190 -30.26 -5.08 -7.84
C LYS A 190 -31.14 -5.25 -6.59
N SER A 191 -30.55 -5.46 -5.42
CA SER A 191 -31.25 -5.57 -4.14
C SER A 191 -31.51 -4.21 -3.47
N THR A 192 -31.05 -3.09 -4.04
CA THR A 192 -31.30 -1.74 -3.48
C THR A 192 -32.82 -1.47 -3.46
N LYS A 193 -33.36 -1.30 -2.23
CA LYS A 193 -34.80 -1.15 -2.01
C LYS A 193 -35.30 0.25 -2.37
N ASN A 194 -34.65 1.27 -1.87
CA ASN A 194 -35.00 2.69 -2.07
C ASN A 194 -34.35 3.22 -3.32
N LYS A 195 -35.03 3.06 -4.46
CA LYS A 195 -34.47 3.43 -5.78
C LYS A 195 -34.31 4.93 -5.95
N GLU A 196 -35.07 5.75 -5.24
CA GLU A 196 -34.96 7.21 -5.19
C GLU A 196 -33.64 7.69 -4.58
N ASN A 197 -32.97 6.87 -3.79
CA ASN A 197 -31.66 7.16 -3.21
C ASN A 197 -30.50 6.82 -4.14
N ILE A 198 -30.77 6.17 -5.29
CA ILE A 198 -29.76 5.88 -6.31
C ILE A 198 -29.42 7.18 -7.03
N THR A 199 -28.19 7.61 -6.91
CA THR A 199 -27.71 8.87 -7.49
C THR A 199 -27.31 8.71 -8.97
N ASN A 200 -26.99 9.83 -9.60
CA ASN A 200 -26.30 9.89 -10.90
C ASN A 200 -24.78 9.96 -10.76
N ILE A 201 -24.24 9.49 -9.64
CA ILE A 201 -22.80 9.50 -9.38
C ILE A 201 -22.22 8.11 -9.64
N LEU A 202 -21.37 8.01 -10.65
CA LEU A 202 -20.59 6.82 -10.94
C LEU A 202 -19.18 6.97 -10.38
N LEU A 203 -18.78 6.06 -9.52
CA LEU A 203 -17.42 5.90 -9.03
C LEU A 203 -16.66 4.92 -9.95
N LYS A 204 -15.50 5.35 -10.43
CA LYS A 204 -14.46 4.50 -11.02
C LYS A 204 -13.35 4.31 -9.99
N CYS A 205 -13.01 3.08 -9.65
CA CYS A 205 -12.09 2.76 -8.55
C CYS A 205 -10.65 2.52 -8.96
N ILE A 206 -10.34 2.51 -10.25
CA ILE A 206 -9.03 2.05 -10.75
C ILE A 206 -8.47 3.02 -11.78
N ASP A 207 -7.17 3.27 -11.74
CA ASP A 207 -6.45 3.94 -12.82
C ASP A 207 -6.23 2.92 -13.96
N ASP A 208 -6.74 3.21 -15.15
CA ASP A 208 -6.50 2.36 -16.33
C ASP A 208 -5.34 2.90 -17.19
N SER A 209 -5.22 4.21 -17.27
CA SER A 209 -4.18 4.95 -18.00
C SER A 209 -3.92 6.29 -17.34
N LEU A 210 -2.97 7.08 -17.86
CA LEU A 210 -2.72 8.45 -17.40
C LEU A 210 -3.95 9.35 -17.57
N ASP A 211 -4.72 9.15 -18.64
CA ASP A 211 -5.91 9.94 -18.97
C ASP A 211 -7.21 9.35 -18.41
N SER A 212 -7.16 8.13 -17.86
CA SER A 212 -8.32 7.41 -17.35
C SER A 212 -8.09 6.99 -15.90
N GLN A 213 -8.11 7.97 -15.01
CA GLN A 213 -7.86 7.80 -13.59
C GLN A 213 -9.15 7.48 -12.82
N LEU A 214 -8.98 6.97 -11.59
CA LEU A 214 -10.05 6.77 -10.63
C LEU A 214 -10.67 8.11 -10.21
N GLY A 215 -11.95 8.06 -9.83
CA GLY A 215 -12.68 9.24 -9.39
C GLY A 215 -14.19 9.10 -9.60
N PHE A 216 -14.90 10.18 -9.44
CA PHE A 216 -16.35 10.26 -9.55
C PHE A 216 -16.76 11.04 -10.79
N LYS A 217 -17.85 10.66 -11.45
CA LYS A 217 -18.45 11.42 -12.54
C LYS A 217 -19.98 11.39 -12.45
N MET A 218 -20.59 12.46 -12.97
CA MET A 218 -22.03 12.47 -13.22
C MET A 218 -22.34 11.64 -14.47
N VAL A 219 -23.40 10.86 -14.42
CA VAL A 219 -23.86 9.99 -15.51
C VAL A 219 -25.38 10.15 -15.68
N SER A 220 -25.92 9.77 -16.85
CA SER A 220 -27.35 9.68 -17.05
C SER A 220 -27.94 8.44 -16.33
N ASP A 221 -29.24 8.34 -16.25
CA ASP A 221 -29.93 7.21 -15.60
C ASP A 221 -29.61 5.88 -16.29
N GLU A 222 -29.46 5.91 -17.62
CA GLU A 222 -29.15 4.75 -18.47
C GLU A 222 -27.69 4.29 -18.31
N GLU A 223 -26.78 5.20 -17.94
CA GLU A 223 -25.37 4.91 -17.75
C GLU A 223 -25.02 4.46 -16.32
N ARG A 224 -26.02 4.40 -15.42
CA ARG A 224 -25.82 3.90 -14.06
C ARG A 224 -25.32 2.45 -14.07
N TYR A 225 -24.26 2.19 -13.33
CA TYR A 225 -23.78 0.83 -13.11
C TYR A 225 -24.48 0.21 -11.90
N ILE A 226 -25.38 -0.73 -12.16
CA ILE A 226 -26.10 -1.47 -11.12
C ILE A 226 -25.54 -2.89 -11.09
N ASP A 227 -24.89 -3.27 -10.00
CA ASP A 227 -24.31 -4.61 -9.87
C ASP A 227 -25.44 -5.67 -9.80
N ASN A 228 -25.24 -6.78 -10.50
CA ASN A 228 -26.23 -7.84 -10.60
C ASN A 228 -26.48 -8.58 -9.28
N THR A 229 -25.47 -8.63 -8.42
CA THR A 229 -25.49 -9.32 -7.13
C THR A 229 -24.70 -8.51 -6.10
N GLU A 230 -24.88 -8.83 -4.83
CA GLU A 230 -23.98 -8.37 -3.77
C GLU A 230 -22.61 -9.05 -3.90
N ASN A 231 -21.98 -8.86 -5.05
CA ASN A 231 -20.67 -9.42 -5.33
C ASN A 231 -19.61 -8.72 -4.47
N LEU A 232 -19.18 -9.38 -3.40
CA LEU A 232 -18.09 -8.90 -2.54
C LEU A 232 -16.77 -8.71 -3.28
N SER A 233 -16.65 -9.28 -4.49
CA SER A 233 -15.47 -9.13 -5.35
C SER A 233 -15.55 -7.94 -6.32
N ALA A 234 -16.70 -7.26 -6.46
CA ALA A 234 -16.84 -6.08 -7.31
C ALA A 234 -15.93 -4.96 -6.79
N ARG A 235 -15.10 -4.41 -7.67
CA ARG A 235 -14.01 -3.50 -7.24
C ARG A 235 -13.66 -2.40 -8.24
N SER A 236 -14.38 -2.29 -9.36
CA SER A 236 -13.98 -1.39 -10.44
C SER A 236 -14.90 -0.20 -10.59
N TYR A 237 -16.22 -0.43 -10.50
CA TYR A 237 -17.24 0.61 -10.67
C TYR A 237 -18.35 0.45 -9.64
N ALA A 238 -18.96 1.56 -9.24
CA ALA A 238 -20.16 1.59 -8.43
C ALA A 238 -20.97 2.87 -8.72
N THR A 239 -22.28 2.75 -8.91
CA THR A 239 -23.17 3.89 -8.75
C THR A 239 -23.48 4.07 -7.28
N LEU A 240 -23.46 5.31 -6.78
CA LEU A 240 -23.68 5.58 -5.37
C LEU A 240 -25.17 5.56 -5.02
N VAL A 241 -25.45 5.06 -3.82
CA VAL A 241 -26.72 5.21 -3.11
C VAL A 241 -26.44 6.10 -1.91
N ILE A 242 -27.20 7.19 -1.75
CA ILE A 242 -27.02 8.13 -0.65
C ILE A 242 -28.34 8.29 0.09
N THR A 243 -28.32 8.04 1.38
CA THR A 243 -29.49 8.15 2.26
C THR A 243 -29.21 9.16 3.38
N PRO A 244 -30.08 10.19 3.60
CA PRO A 244 -31.22 10.56 2.74
C PRO A 244 -30.78 10.96 1.33
N ASN A 245 -31.73 10.97 0.38
CA ASN A 245 -31.45 11.36 -0.99
C ASN A 245 -30.99 12.84 -1.07
N ILE A 246 -30.19 13.16 -2.07
CA ILE A 246 -29.65 14.48 -2.31
C ILE A 246 -30.00 14.95 -3.70
N SER A 247 -30.17 16.28 -3.87
CA SER A 247 -30.52 16.89 -5.17
C SER A 247 -29.40 16.72 -6.20
N ILE A 248 -29.71 16.92 -7.48
CA ILE A 248 -28.72 16.87 -8.59
C ILE A 248 -27.62 17.92 -8.39
N GLU A 249 -27.96 19.09 -7.88
CA GLU A 249 -27.01 20.14 -7.56
C GLU A 249 -26.04 19.70 -6.46
N GLN A 250 -26.56 19.05 -5.41
CA GLN A 250 -25.74 18.48 -4.32
C GLN A 250 -24.87 17.33 -4.83
N GLN A 251 -25.39 16.47 -5.73
CA GLN A 251 -24.60 15.42 -6.36
C GLN A 251 -23.44 15.98 -7.19
N THR A 252 -23.71 17.01 -7.97
CA THR A 252 -22.69 17.70 -8.80
C THR A 252 -21.60 18.33 -7.93
N LEU A 253 -22.02 18.97 -6.84
CA LEU A 253 -21.09 19.57 -5.88
C LEU A 253 -20.25 18.51 -5.16
N LEU A 254 -20.86 17.40 -4.77
CA LEU A 254 -20.16 16.25 -4.15
C LEU A 254 -19.10 15.68 -5.09
N VAL A 255 -19.43 15.42 -6.35
CA VAL A 255 -18.47 14.93 -7.36
C VAL A 255 -17.28 15.89 -7.48
N LYS A 256 -17.55 17.20 -7.60
CA LYS A 256 -16.48 18.20 -7.67
C LYS A 256 -15.57 18.19 -6.45
N LYS A 257 -16.15 18.22 -5.25
CA LYS A 257 -15.39 18.25 -3.98
C LYS A 257 -14.63 16.96 -3.75
N ALA A 258 -15.24 15.79 -4.02
CA ALA A 258 -14.60 14.50 -3.85
C ALA A 258 -13.40 14.30 -4.79
N ASN A 259 -13.52 14.67 -6.05
CA ASN A 259 -12.40 14.61 -6.99
C ASN A 259 -11.29 15.61 -6.61
N ALA A 260 -11.63 16.82 -6.17
CA ALA A 260 -10.65 17.78 -5.67
C ALA A 260 -9.88 17.24 -4.45
N PHE A 261 -10.60 16.66 -3.48
CA PHE A 261 -10.00 16.01 -2.32
C PHE A 261 -9.04 14.89 -2.73
N ILE A 262 -9.49 13.96 -3.58
CA ILE A 262 -8.64 12.86 -4.07
C ILE A 262 -7.39 13.40 -4.77
N THR A 263 -7.53 14.42 -5.62
CA THR A 263 -6.40 15.03 -6.35
C THR A 263 -5.39 15.67 -5.39
N GLU A 264 -5.86 16.38 -4.39
CA GLU A 264 -5.02 16.97 -3.35
C GLU A 264 -4.22 15.88 -2.59
N GLN A 265 -4.91 14.82 -2.14
CA GLN A 265 -4.27 13.73 -1.42
C GLN A 265 -3.30 12.93 -2.31
N ARG A 266 -3.63 12.76 -3.60
CA ARG A 266 -2.71 12.15 -4.58
C ARG A 266 -1.44 12.99 -4.75
N THR A 267 -1.55 14.30 -4.78
CA THR A 267 -0.40 15.20 -4.87
C THR A 267 0.46 15.15 -3.61
N LYS A 268 -0.18 15.23 -2.45
CA LYS A 268 0.48 15.24 -1.14
C LYS A 268 1.25 13.94 -0.88
N TYR A 269 0.66 12.78 -1.16
CA TYR A 269 1.21 11.46 -0.85
C TYR A 269 1.69 10.70 -2.08
N ASN A 270 1.83 11.35 -3.23
CA ASN A 270 2.17 10.69 -4.51
C ASN A 270 1.31 9.45 -4.78
N SER A 271 0.01 9.52 -4.48
CA SER A 271 -0.94 8.40 -4.57
C SER A 271 -0.63 7.18 -3.69
N LEU A 272 0.31 7.28 -2.75
CA LEU A 272 0.75 6.14 -1.93
C LEU A 272 -0.29 5.66 -0.91
N PHE A 273 -1.28 6.48 -0.56
CA PHE A 273 -2.42 6.06 0.25
C PHE A 273 -3.39 5.12 -0.48
N LEU A 274 -3.31 5.06 -1.80
CA LEU A 274 -4.11 4.14 -2.60
C LEU A 274 -3.47 2.75 -2.64
N THR A 275 -4.29 1.72 -2.77
CA THR A 275 -3.78 0.37 -2.92
C THR A 275 -3.11 0.22 -4.29
N ASN A 276 -1.85 -0.23 -4.30
CA ASN A 276 -1.20 -0.65 -5.52
C ASN A 276 -1.87 -1.93 -6.02
N TYR A 277 -2.41 -1.88 -7.23
CA TYR A 277 -3.12 -3.00 -7.83
C TYR A 277 -2.15 -3.90 -8.59
N ARG A 278 -1.48 -3.34 -9.57
CA ARG A 278 -0.36 -3.93 -10.31
C ARG A 278 0.27 -2.87 -11.18
N GLU A 279 1.48 -3.10 -11.61
CA GLU A 279 2.10 -2.32 -12.67
C GLU A 279 1.48 -2.67 -14.02
N SER A 280 1.45 -1.69 -14.89
CA SER A 280 1.34 -1.89 -16.34
C SER A 280 2.65 -1.41 -16.96
N ASN A 281 2.85 -1.68 -18.25
CA ASN A 281 4.06 -1.22 -18.97
C ASN A 281 4.24 0.31 -18.95
N THR A 282 3.21 1.06 -18.55
CA THR A 282 3.20 2.53 -18.60
C THR A 282 2.94 3.20 -17.26
N ILE A 283 2.20 2.55 -16.35
CA ILE A 283 1.85 3.13 -15.04
C ILE A 283 1.73 2.05 -13.96
N ALA A 284 2.09 2.42 -12.74
CA ALA A 284 1.73 1.65 -11.55
C ALA A 284 0.25 1.89 -11.22
N ARG A 285 -0.60 0.91 -11.49
CA ARG A 285 -2.06 1.01 -11.30
C ARG A 285 -2.40 1.19 -9.83
N LYS A 286 -3.17 2.22 -9.54
CA LYS A 286 -3.69 2.53 -8.21
C LYS A 286 -5.18 2.19 -8.14
N ARG A 287 -5.64 1.87 -6.95
CA ARG A 287 -7.05 1.60 -6.70
C ARG A 287 -7.50 2.21 -5.39
N ILE A 288 -8.69 2.82 -5.41
CA ILE A 288 -9.44 3.18 -4.20
C ILE A 288 -10.43 2.05 -3.86
N SER A 289 -10.57 1.72 -2.58
CA SER A 289 -11.64 0.80 -2.15
C SER A 289 -12.98 1.52 -2.14
N PHE A 290 -14.07 0.77 -2.28
CA PHE A 290 -15.42 1.33 -2.11
C PHE A 290 -15.57 1.97 -0.73
N GLU A 291 -15.10 1.29 0.31
CA GLU A 291 -15.16 1.77 1.68
C GLU A 291 -14.50 3.14 1.84
N LEU A 292 -13.28 3.32 1.34
CA LEU A 292 -12.59 4.61 1.39
C LEU A 292 -13.31 5.69 0.55
N ALA A 293 -13.78 5.33 -0.64
CA ALA A 293 -14.50 6.28 -1.50
C ALA A 293 -15.83 6.73 -0.87
N PHE A 294 -16.57 5.80 -0.23
CA PHE A 294 -17.81 6.13 0.47
C PHE A 294 -17.54 6.97 1.73
N MET A 295 -16.47 6.69 2.45
CA MET A 295 -16.04 7.50 3.59
C MET A 295 -15.71 8.93 3.17
N ILE A 296 -14.99 9.13 2.07
CA ILE A 296 -14.69 10.47 1.52
C ILE A 296 -15.99 11.20 1.16
N CYS A 297 -16.92 10.54 0.46
CA CYS A 297 -18.21 11.15 0.13
C CYS A 297 -19.01 11.53 1.37
N ASN A 298 -19.09 10.63 2.35
CA ASN A 298 -19.82 10.88 3.60
C ASN A 298 -19.19 12.04 4.38
N HIS A 299 -17.86 12.08 4.49
CA HIS A 299 -17.13 13.18 5.12
C HIS A 299 -17.46 14.53 4.47
N ILE A 300 -17.45 14.61 3.14
CA ILE A 300 -17.73 15.83 2.39
C ILE A 300 -19.19 16.27 2.57
N LEU A 301 -20.13 15.33 2.60
CA LEU A 301 -21.54 15.63 2.86
C LEU A 301 -21.75 16.20 4.27
N GLY A 302 -21.00 15.73 5.26
CA GLY A 302 -21.08 16.22 6.65
C GLY A 302 -20.43 17.60 6.85
N LEU A 303 -19.67 18.12 5.90
CA LEU A 303 -19.06 19.46 5.96
C LEU A 303 -19.98 20.57 5.37
N ASN A 304 -21.11 20.19 4.78
CA ASN A 304 -22.10 21.11 4.22
C ASN A 304 -23.30 21.19 5.16
#